data_a435a8bbabad1f189adc0217b07c573f
#
_entry.id   a435a8bbabad1f189adc0217b07c573f
#
_cell.length_a   1.000
_cell.length_b   1.000
_cell.length_c   1.000
_cell.angle_alpha   90.00
_cell.angle_beta   90.00
_cell.angle_gamma   90.00
#
_symmetry.space_group_name_H-M   'P 1'
#
loop_
_entity.id
_entity.type
_entity.pdbx_description
1 polymer ?
#
loop_
_entity_poly.entity_id
_entity_poly.type
_entity_poly.pdbx_seq_one_letter_code
_entity_poly.pdbx_strand_id
1 'polypeptide(L)'
;MDEGYVERVLELVEQVPPGRVTTYGAVAAVAGGGPRQVGSVMARYGGPVPWWRVVRADGTLPPSHDDRARAEYLAEGTPLRSGSGTLDMRRAFWDPATGE
;
A
#
# COMPACT_ATOMS: atom_id res chain seq x y z
N MET A 1 -8.04 3.67 18.92
CA MET A 1 -8.32 2.84 17.73
C MET A 1 -8.33 1.39 18.16
N ASP A 2 -9.23 0.60 17.61
CA ASP A 2 -9.36 -0.81 17.95
C ASP A 2 -8.12 -1.61 17.55
N GLU A 3 -7.50 -2.30 18.50
CA GLU A 3 -6.30 -3.10 18.26
C GLU A 3 -6.53 -4.22 17.26
N GLY A 4 -7.71 -4.85 17.28
CA GLY A 4 -8.04 -5.89 16.33
C GLY A 4 -8.10 -5.36 14.90
N TYR A 5 -8.61 -4.15 14.72
CA TYR A 5 -8.62 -3.50 13.41
C TYR A 5 -7.21 -3.19 12.93
N VAL A 6 -6.37 -2.65 13.82
CA VAL A 6 -4.98 -2.36 13.49
C VAL A 6 -4.27 -3.63 13.02
N GLU A 7 -4.43 -4.73 13.75
CA GLU A 7 -3.80 -6.00 13.37
C GLU A 7 -4.29 -6.51 12.03
N ARG A 8 -5.59 -6.40 11.74
CA ARG A 8 -6.13 -6.83 10.44
C ARG A 8 -5.53 -6.05 9.29
N VAL A 9 -5.43 -4.73 9.45
CA VAL A 9 -4.85 -3.88 8.41
C VAL A 9 -3.40 -4.24 8.18
N LEU A 10 -2.60 -4.35 9.24
CA LEU A 10 -1.17 -4.65 9.12
C LEU A 10 -0.92 -6.04 8.53
N GLU A 11 -1.73 -7.03 8.88
CA GLU A 11 -1.63 -8.37 8.30
C GLU A 11 -1.90 -8.35 6.80
N LEU A 12 -2.91 -7.59 6.36
CA LEU A 12 -3.21 -7.47 4.93
C LEU A 12 -2.06 -6.82 4.18
N VAL A 13 -1.46 -5.79 4.76
CA VAL A 13 -0.32 -5.11 4.14
C VAL A 13 0.87 -6.06 4.00
N GLU A 14 1.12 -6.89 5.01
CA GLU A 14 2.21 -7.86 4.96
C GLU A 14 2.01 -8.94 3.89
N GLN A 15 0.77 -9.19 3.49
CA GLN A 15 0.48 -10.16 2.44
C GLN A 15 0.76 -9.65 1.04
N VAL A 16 0.88 -8.33 0.86
CA VAL A 16 1.17 -7.76 -0.46
C VAL A 16 2.57 -8.20 -0.90
N PRO A 17 2.70 -8.88 -2.05
CA PRO A 17 4.01 -9.40 -2.46
C PRO A 17 4.98 -8.30 -2.87
N PRO A 18 6.28 -8.53 -2.77
CA PRO A 18 7.27 -7.61 -3.34
C PRO A 18 7.01 -7.38 -4.83
N GLY A 19 7.14 -6.15 -5.29
CA GLY A 19 6.89 -5.81 -6.68
C GLY A 19 5.44 -5.49 -6.99
N ARG A 20 4.56 -5.58 -5.99
CA ARG A 20 3.14 -5.27 -6.14
C ARG A 20 2.74 -4.23 -5.09
N VAL A 21 1.62 -3.57 -5.35
CA VAL A 21 1.05 -2.58 -4.41
C VAL A 21 -0.45 -2.77 -4.32
N THR A 22 -1.02 -2.32 -3.21
CA THR A 22 -2.46 -2.23 -3.04
C THR A 22 -2.85 -0.80 -2.71
N THR A 23 -4.13 -0.55 -2.48
CA THR A 23 -4.61 0.80 -2.16
C THR A 23 -5.26 0.82 -0.79
N TYR A 24 -5.37 2.00 -0.20
CA TYR A 24 -6.07 2.17 1.07
C TYR A 24 -7.51 1.67 0.97
N GLY A 25 -8.17 1.94 -0.17
CA GLY A 25 -9.54 1.47 -0.38
C GLY A 25 -9.66 -0.03 -0.50
N ALA A 26 -8.70 -0.69 -1.18
CA ALA A 26 -8.71 -2.14 -1.31
C ALA A 26 -8.49 -2.84 0.03
N VAL A 27 -7.60 -2.31 0.86
CA VAL A 27 -7.39 -2.82 2.22
C VAL A 27 -8.66 -2.62 3.05
N ALA A 28 -9.27 -1.44 2.96
CA ALA A 28 -10.51 -1.14 3.69
C ALA A 28 -11.65 -2.07 3.28
N ALA A 29 -11.73 -2.46 2.01
CA ALA A 29 -12.77 -3.36 1.53
C ALA A 29 -12.73 -4.73 2.25
N VAL A 30 -11.55 -5.16 2.67
CA VAL A 30 -11.38 -6.44 3.40
C VAL A 30 -11.43 -6.21 4.91
N ALA A 31 -10.70 -5.22 5.40
CA ALA A 31 -10.57 -4.97 6.84
C ALA A 31 -11.79 -4.29 7.44
N GLY A 32 -12.56 -3.59 6.63
CA GLY A 32 -13.68 -2.77 7.09
C GLY A 32 -13.26 -1.31 7.21
N GLY A 33 -14.22 -0.45 7.54
CA GLY A 33 -13.98 0.98 7.62
C GLY A 33 -13.77 1.60 6.24
N GLY A 34 -13.10 2.72 6.19
CA GLY A 34 -12.81 3.43 4.96
C GLY A 34 -11.31 3.63 4.74
N PRO A 35 -10.93 4.16 3.56
CA PRO A 35 -9.52 4.41 3.25
C PRO A 35 -8.83 5.31 4.27
N ARG A 36 -9.56 6.27 4.84
CA ARG A 36 -9.01 7.16 5.87
C ARG A 36 -8.59 6.42 7.11
N GLN A 37 -9.38 5.44 7.54
CA GLN A 37 -9.05 4.65 8.73
C GLN A 37 -7.81 3.81 8.49
N VAL A 38 -7.72 3.19 7.30
CA VAL A 38 -6.51 2.47 6.89
C VAL A 38 -5.31 3.43 6.88
N GLY A 39 -5.48 4.63 6.32
CA GLY A 39 -4.44 5.65 6.32
C GLY A 39 -3.96 6.01 7.71
N SER A 40 -4.88 6.14 8.68
CA SER A 40 -4.54 6.43 10.07
C SER A 40 -3.73 5.30 10.70
N VAL A 41 -4.11 4.05 10.44
CA VAL A 41 -3.35 2.89 10.92
C VAL A 41 -1.93 2.92 10.35
N MET A 42 -1.81 3.14 9.05
CA MET A 42 -0.50 3.17 8.40
C MET A 42 0.38 4.30 8.93
N ALA A 43 -0.20 5.48 9.18
CA ALA A 43 0.56 6.61 9.71
C ALA A 43 1.10 6.34 11.12
N ARG A 44 0.35 5.62 11.94
CA ARG A 44 0.72 5.37 13.33
C ARG A 44 1.52 4.08 13.55
N TYR A 45 1.16 3.03 12.81
CA TYR A 45 1.67 1.68 13.09
C TYR A 45 2.35 1.03 11.90
N GLY A 46 2.42 1.70 10.76
CA GLY A 46 2.90 1.11 9.51
C GLY A 46 4.41 0.96 9.39
N GLY A 47 5.20 1.56 10.29
CA GLY A 47 6.65 1.56 10.15
C GLY A 47 7.29 0.17 9.98
N PRO A 48 6.90 -0.84 10.78
CA PRO A 48 7.51 -2.17 10.66
C PRO A 48 7.06 -3.00 9.47
N VAL A 49 5.97 -2.63 8.80
CA VAL A 49 5.46 -3.40 7.65
C VAL A 49 5.86 -2.73 6.34
N PRO A 50 5.71 -3.40 5.19
CA PRO A 50 6.06 -2.80 3.90
C PRO A 50 5.05 -1.72 3.49
N TRP A 51 5.10 -0.59 4.17
CA TRP A 51 4.16 0.52 4.03
C TRP A 51 4.12 1.11 2.62
N TRP A 52 5.23 1.04 1.88
CA TRP A 52 5.32 1.55 0.50
C TRP A 52 4.44 0.76 -0.47
N ARG A 53 3.95 -0.41 -0.05
CA ARG A 53 3.05 -1.24 -0.87
C ARG A 53 1.59 -0.85 -0.72
N VAL A 54 1.28 0.19 0.06
CA VAL A 54 -0.08 0.76 0.16
C VAL A 54 -0.04 2.17 -0.38
N VAL A 55 -0.78 2.42 -1.44
CA VAL A 55 -0.72 3.69 -2.17
C VAL A 55 -2.12 4.21 -2.48
N ARG A 56 -2.18 5.42 -3.01
CA ARG A 56 -3.43 5.99 -3.50
C ARG A 56 -3.84 5.31 -4.80
N ALA A 57 -5.14 5.33 -5.08
CA ALA A 57 -5.69 4.65 -6.25
C ALA A 57 -5.11 5.15 -7.58
N ASP A 58 -4.67 6.41 -7.62
CA ASP A 58 -4.09 7.00 -8.83
C ASP A 58 -2.60 6.67 -9.02
N GLY A 59 -2.00 5.91 -8.10
CA GLY A 59 -0.60 5.52 -8.21
C GLY A 59 0.39 6.56 -7.74
N THR A 60 -0.06 7.65 -7.10
CA THR A 60 0.87 8.64 -6.55
C THR A 60 1.60 8.05 -5.34
N LEU A 61 2.86 8.45 -5.17
CA LEU A 61 3.68 7.95 -4.08
C LEU A 61 3.24 8.55 -2.74
N PRO A 62 3.50 7.83 -1.62
CA PRO A 62 3.15 8.35 -0.31
C PRO A 62 3.83 9.71 -0.06
N PRO A 63 3.08 10.73 0.35
CA PRO A 63 3.68 12.04 0.62
C PRO A 63 4.69 11.93 1.77
N SER A 64 5.70 12.77 1.75
CA SER A 64 6.76 12.88 2.75
C SER A 64 7.77 11.72 2.75
N HIS A 65 7.51 10.63 2.04
CA HIS A 65 8.38 9.45 2.01
C HIS A 65 8.65 8.96 0.60
N ASP A 66 8.44 9.80 -0.42
CA ASP A 66 8.54 9.35 -1.80
C ASP A 66 9.94 8.87 -2.19
N ASP A 67 11.01 9.45 -1.66
CA ASP A 67 12.36 8.98 -1.95
C ASP A 67 12.60 7.56 -1.42
N ARG A 68 12.16 7.29 -0.20
CA ARG A 68 12.29 5.96 0.39
C ARG A 68 11.41 4.96 -0.31
N ALA A 69 10.18 5.35 -0.62
CA ALA A 69 9.25 4.49 -1.33
C ALA A 69 9.79 4.16 -2.73
N ARG A 70 10.32 5.15 -3.43
CA ARG A 70 10.89 4.95 -4.77
C ARG A 70 12.05 3.95 -4.73
N ALA A 71 12.92 4.07 -3.72
CA ALA A 71 14.04 3.14 -3.56
C ALA A 71 13.53 1.69 -3.38
N GLU A 72 12.47 1.52 -2.61
CA GLU A 72 11.87 0.20 -2.40
C GLU A 72 11.23 -0.33 -3.68
N TYR A 73 10.51 0.52 -4.44
CA TYR A 73 9.91 0.09 -5.70
C TYR A 73 10.97 -0.37 -6.70
N LEU A 74 12.06 0.37 -6.79
CA LEU A 74 13.16 0.00 -7.69
C LEU A 74 13.80 -1.31 -7.26
N ALA A 75 14.02 -1.49 -5.96
CA ALA A 75 14.62 -2.72 -5.43
C ALA A 75 13.72 -3.94 -5.67
N GLU A 76 12.41 -3.77 -5.62
CA GLU A 76 11.45 -4.86 -5.78
C GLU A 76 11.02 -5.08 -7.23
N GLY A 77 11.38 -4.18 -8.14
CA GLY A 77 10.94 -4.26 -9.53
C GLY A 77 9.47 -3.90 -9.73
N THR A 78 8.93 -3.04 -8.86
CA THR A 78 7.53 -2.61 -8.96
C THR A 78 7.33 -1.79 -10.24
N PRO A 79 6.29 -2.08 -11.05
CA PRO A 79 6.08 -1.33 -12.30
C PRO A 79 5.81 0.15 -12.06
N LEU A 80 6.61 1.00 -12.69
CA LEU A 80 6.45 2.45 -12.67
C LEU A 80 6.08 2.93 -14.07
N ARG A 81 5.32 4.02 -14.14
CA ARG A 81 4.96 4.62 -15.43
C ARG A 81 6.15 5.41 -15.97
N SER A 82 6.40 5.27 -17.26
CA SER A 82 7.49 5.99 -17.92
C SER A 82 7.27 7.50 -17.82
N GLY A 83 8.32 8.20 -17.40
CA GLY A 83 8.35 9.66 -17.43
C GLY A 83 7.62 10.38 -16.31
N SER A 84 6.72 9.73 -15.59
CA SER A 84 5.93 10.41 -14.54
C SER A 84 6.43 10.11 -13.14
N GLY A 85 7.12 8.99 -12.93
CA GLY A 85 7.55 8.58 -11.60
C GLY A 85 6.42 8.05 -10.71
N THR A 86 5.20 7.91 -11.25
CA THR A 86 4.09 7.29 -10.53
C THR A 86 4.02 5.79 -10.82
N LEU A 87 3.27 5.08 -9.99
CA LEU A 87 3.12 3.64 -10.16
C LEU A 87 2.19 3.30 -11.32
N ASP A 88 2.54 2.25 -12.06
CA ASP A 88 1.67 1.71 -13.09
C ASP A 88 0.67 0.77 -12.41
N MET A 89 -0.48 1.32 -12.02
CA MET A 89 -1.45 0.58 -11.22
C MET A 89 -2.06 -0.60 -11.97
N ARG A 90 -2.15 -0.56 -13.29
CA ARG A 90 -2.68 -1.69 -14.06
C ARG A 90 -1.81 -2.94 -13.90
N ARG A 91 -0.50 -2.74 -13.78
CA ARG A 91 0.47 -3.83 -13.67
C ARG A 91 0.86 -4.13 -12.23
N ALA A 92 0.84 -3.12 -11.36
CA ALA A 92 1.32 -3.24 -9.99
C ALA A 92 0.23 -3.65 -9.00
N PHE A 93 -1.03 -3.34 -9.28
CA PHE A 93 -2.10 -3.53 -8.31
C PHE A 93 -2.31 -5.00 -7.94
N TRP A 94 -2.38 -5.24 -6.63
CA TRP A 94 -2.67 -6.54 -6.04
C TRP A 94 -3.90 -6.39 -5.14
N ASP A 95 -4.89 -7.27 -5.32
CA ASP A 95 -6.15 -7.19 -4.60
C ASP A 95 -6.10 -8.10 -3.36
N PRO A 96 -6.15 -7.52 -2.15
CA PRO A 96 -6.12 -8.34 -0.94
C PRO A 96 -7.36 -9.23 -0.76
N ALA A 97 -8.46 -8.92 -1.44
CA ALA A 97 -9.65 -9.75 -1.36
C ALA A 97 -9.49 -11.07 -2.11
N THR A 98 -8.73 -11.08 -3.20
CA THR A 98 -8.55 -12.25 -4.04
C THR A 98 -7.15 -12.84 -3.97
N GLY A 99 -6.17 -12.06 -3.53
CA GLY A 99 -4.76 -12.46 -3.53
C GLY A 99 -4.14 -12.39 -4.92
N GLU A 100 -4.74 -11.62 -5.77
CA GLU A 100 -4.27 -11.41 -7.15
C GLU A 100 -4.09 -9.94 -7.44
#